data_0cea70e8174df0ccc199c361fe667d28
#
_entry.id   0cea70e8174df0ccc199c361fe667d28
#
_cell.length_a   1.000
_cell.length_b   1.000
_cell.length_c   1.000
_cell.angle_alpha   90.00
_cell.angle_beta   90.00
_cell.angle_gamma   90.00
#
_symmetry.space_group_name_H-M   'P 1'
#
loop_
_entity.id
_entity.type
_entity.pdbx_description
1 polymer ?
#
loop_
_entity_poly.entity_id
_entity_poly.type
_entity_poly.pdbx_seq_one_letter_code
_entity_poly.pdbx_strand_id
1 'polypeptide(L)'
;MEVHLPRLPLMKIFSYLDAYSLLQAAQVNKNWNELASSDVLWRKLCQKRWLFCDMVTLQLQDKETWKQFFVFRTWQEHAKTRAKPEDFTYKEIPAEYGFRANACYISGRGLTRNVQDRSVICMVSSMTKLSTWDIREGIMTWVSTEQPAYIKLLTTLPEMHIAVTVDTHSTIKLWDCHNREALATNCLFSSCKLLKAVFSKDDPIVLVGDISGNLYIFRIPDLHLISKVNVFPYGIDELHCSPQKKWVFLIMKHPRVLTKVVYMNSLLRTSEFSAPVSTILKFSLCDKAFWTPRREDRITQMSRGVPPRPTKFATFDMKLEEIGNKVTVQEYLVASFSLQDYEASPEWMGVSNKDVIVCSTGSSLLLFNIHGLRLQTFQYCPEEILRLWVDPLHVIVTCNDGSMDVYAWEERSLLLRKCYRLQNRRNLPPESFIFKTLCDDVSIIGVMTNSPAPCFLMAYTLASALEN
;
A
#
# COMPACT_ATOMS: atom_id res chain seq x y z
N MET A 1 -49.40 18.68 6.29
CA MET A 1 -49.48 17.80 5.12
C MET A 1 -48.14 17.10 5.02
N GLU A 2 -48.02 15.85 5.50
CA GLU A 2 -46.79 15.07 5.30
C GLU A 2 -46.71 14.62 3.85
N VAL A 3 -45.75 15.13 3.11
CA VAL A 3 -45.52 14.69 1.73
C VAL A 3 -44.85 13.31 1.83
N HIS A 4 -45.66 12.26 1.72
CA HIS A 4 -45.17 10.90 1.59
C HIS A 4 -44.61 10.67 0.19
N LEU A 5 -43.29 10.80 0.05
CA LEU A 5 -42.59 10.37 -1.15
C LEU A 5 -42.71 8.85 -1.31
N PRO A 6 -43.02 8.33 -2.51
CA PRO A 6 -43.04 6.92 -2.79
C PRO A 6 -41.67 6.27 -2.50
N ARG A 7 -41.67 4.97 -2.16
CA ARG A 7 -40.46 4.24 -1.75
C ARG A 7 -39.33 4.29 -2.79
N LEU A 8 -39.61 4.14 -4.07
CA LEU A 8 -38.61 4.12 -5.14
C LEU A 8 -37.89 5.47 -5.32
N PRO A 9 -38.61 6.63 -5.47
CA PRO A 9 -37.97 7.94 -5.49
C PRO A 9 -37.09 8.21 -4.24
N LEU A 10 -37.57 7.84 -3.06
CA LEU A 10 -36.83 8.05 -1.84
C LEU A 10 -35.54 7.23 -1.79
N MET A 11 -35.58 5.95 -2.21
CA MET A 11 -34.38 5.11 -2.38
C MET A 11 -33.38 5.73 -3.37
N LYS A 12 -33.88 6.32 -4.45
CA LYS A 12 -33.01 7.00 -5.44
C LYS A 12 -32.33 8.21 -4.81
N ILE A 13 -33.04 9.02 -4.03
CA ILE A 13 -32.46 10.15 -3.29
C ILE A 13 -31.38 9.64 -2.31
N PHE A 14 -31.70 8.61 -1.51
CA PHE A 14 -30.77 8.03 -0.55
C PHE A 14 -29.51 7.46 -1.20
N SER A 15 -29.60 7.03 -2.45
CA SER A 15 -28.42 6.50 -3.18
C SER A 15 -27.35 7.57 -3.49
N TYR A 16 -27.65 8.85 -3.30
CA TYR A 16 -26.69 9.96 -3.44
C TYR A 16 -26.11 10.43 -2.11
N LEU A 17 -26.66 9.96 -0.97
CA LEU A 17 -26.20 10.32 0.36
C LEU A 17 -24.91 9.58 0.73
N ASP A 18 -24.07 10.23 1.52
CA ASP A 18 -22.96 9.58 2.20
C ASP A 18 -23.44 8.79 3.43
N ALA A 19 -22.52 8.04 4.05
CA ALA A 19 -22.86 7.20 5.20
C ALA A 19 -23.40 8.01 6.40
N TYR A 20 -22.83 9.20 6.65
CA TYR A 20 -23.27 10.06 7.74
C TYR A 20 -24.69 10.56 7.48
N SER A 21 -24.98 11.09 6.31
CA SER A 21 -26.32 11.56 5.93
C SER A 21 -27.37 10.45 5.94
N LEU A 22 -26.97 9.21 5.55
CA LEU A 22 -27.85 8.05 5.65
C LEU A 22 -28.17 7.68 7.11
N LEU A 23 -27.19 7.76 8.01
CA LEU A 23 -27.41 7.55 9.44
C LEU A 23 -28.34 8.61 10.04
N GLN A 24 -28.24 9.87 9.59
CA GLN A 24 -29.16 10.94 10.00
C GLN A 24 -30.57 10.71 9.43
N ALA A 25 -30.67 10.34 8.16
CA ALA A 25 -31.94 10.01 7.52
C ALA A 25 -32.66 8.85 8.23
N ALA A 26 -31.92 7.86 8.72
CA ALA A 26 -32.46 6.74 9.47
C ALA A 26 -33.12 7.13 10.81
N GLN A 27 -32.85 8.33 11.31
CA GLN A 27 -33.39 8.83 12.58
C GLN A 27 -34.70 9.61 12.41
N VAL A 28 -35.12 9.90 11.18
CA VAL A 28 -36.30 10.76 10.89
C VAL A 28 -37.61 10.06 11.23
N ASN A 29 -37.83 8.85 10.72
CA ASN A 29 -38.99 8.01 11.02
C ASN A 29 -38.73 6.54 10.66
N LYS A 30 -39.65 5.64 11.00
CA LYS A 30 -39.51 4.18 10.78
C LYS A 30 -39.34 3.82 9.31
N ASN A 31 -40.09 4.43 8.39
CA ASN A 31 -40.01 4.16 6.97
C ASN A 31 -38.65 4.60 6.39
N TRP A 32 -38.15 5.77 6.80
CA TRP A 32 -36.83 6.24 6.43
C TRP A 32 -35.72 5.36 7.01
N ASN A 33 -35.89 4.87 8.23
CA ASN A 33 -34.94 3.95 8.86
C ASN A 33 -34.80 2.65 8.05
N GLU A 34 -35.91 2.02 7.66
CA GLU A 34 -35.90 0.81 6.85
C GLU A 34 -35.19 1.04 5.51
N LEU A 35 -35.51 2.14 4.82
CA LEU A 35 -34.91 2.48 3.53
C LEU A 35 -33.43 2.83 3.65
N ALA A 36 -33.08 3.67 4.62
CA ALA A 36 -31.69 4.07 4.87
C ALA A 36 -30.82 2.92 5.38
N SER A 37 -31.40 1.87 5.95
CA SER A 37 -30.70 0.66 6.40
C SER A 37 -30.65 -0.44 5.34
N SER A 38 -31.14 -0.18 4.13
CA SER A 38 -31.15 -1.14 3.03
C SER A 38 -29.73 -1.60 2.67
N ASP A 39 -29.51 -2.90 2.58
CA ASP A 39 -28.23 -3.50 2.19
C ASP A 39 -27.71 -3.03 0.83
N VAL A 40 -28.60 -2.70 -0.12
CA VAL A 40 -28.23 -2.18 -1.44
C VAL A 40 -27.46 -0.85 -1.34
N LEU A 41 -27.88 0.05 -0.44
CA LEU A 41 -27.23 1.35 -0.24
C LEU A 41 -25.88 1.17 0.47
N TRP A 42 -25.86 0.40 1.54
CA TRP A 42 -24.65 0.19 2.32
C TRP A 42 -23.59 -0.62 1.60
N ARG A 43 -24.00 -1.62 0.82
CA ARG A 43 -23.09 -2.36 -0.08
C ARG A 43 -22.42 -1.43 -1.08
N LYS A 44 -23.18 -0.50 -1.70
CA LYS A 44 -22.64 0.50 -2.62
C LYS A 44 -21.65 1.44 -1.91
N LEU A 45 -21.92 1.84 -0.68
CA LEU A 45 -21.00 2.66 0.13
C LEU A 45 -19.72 1.88 0.47
N CYS A 46 -19.84 0.60 0.85
CA CYS A 46 -18.68 -0.27 1.05
C CYS A 46 -17.82 -0.36 -0.20
N GLN A 47 -18.41 -0.65 -1.35
CA GLN A 47 -17.70 -0.73 -2.62
C GLN A 47 -17.02 0.59 -3.01
N LYS A 48 -17.65 1.73 -2.73
CA LYS A 48 -17.07 3.06 -2.97
C LYS A 48 -15.91 3.38 -2.03
N ARG A 49 -16.02 2.97 -0.76
CA ARG A 49 -15.00 3.27 0.26
C ARG A 49 -13.83 2.30 0.19
N TRP A 50 -14.11 1.02 0.06
CA TRP A 50 -13.13 -0.06 -0.05
C TRP A 50 -13.23 -0.66 -1.45
N LEU A 51 -12.51 -0.11 -2.39
CA LEU A 51 -12.49 -0.47 -3.83
C LEU A 51 -12.25 -1.97 -4.12
N PHE A 52 -11.90 -2.75 -3.09
CA PHE A 52 -11.51 -4.15 -3.15
C PHE A 52 -12.42 -5.08 -2.37
N CYS A 53 -13.61 -4.60 -1.98
CA CYS A 53 -14.62 -5.48 -1.43
C CYS A 53 -15.15 -6.41 -2.53
N ASP A 54 -14.31 -7.31 -3.01
CA ASP A 54 -14.80 -8.47 -3.74
C ASP A 54 -15.62 -9.32 -2.78
N MET A 55 -16.84 -9.62 -3.19
CA MET A 55 -17.86 -10.32 -2.41
C MET A 55 -17.41 -11.69 -1.89
N VAL A 56 -16.32 -12.24 -2.43
CA VAL A 56 -15.78 -13.56 -2.08
C VAL A 56 -14.91 -13.48 -0.81
N THR A 57 -14.27 -12.35 -0.56
CA THR A 57 -13.43 -12.16 0.64
C THR A 57 -14.19 -11.58 1.82
N LEU A 58 -15.32 -10.93 1.58
CA LEU A 58 -16.26 -10.46 2.60
C LEU A 58 -17.38 -11.51 2.78
N GLN A 59 -17.06 -12.64 3.34
CA GLN A 59 -18.07 -13.47 3.98
C GLN A 59 -18.60 -12.66 5.18
N LEU A 60 -19.71 -11.93 4.94
CA LEU A 60 -20.58 -11.51 6.02
C LEU A 60 -20.87 -12.79 6.83
N GLN A 61 -20.54 -12.77 8.11
CA GLN A 61 -21.02 -13.84 9.00
C GLN A 61 -22.55 -13.86 8.86
N ASP A 62 -23.17 -15.01 8.82
CA ASP A 62 -24.57 -15.27 8.43
C ASP A 62 -25.67 -14.38 9.09
N LYS A 63 -25.30 -13.43 9.93
CA LYS A 63 -26.19 -12.50 10.67
C LYS A 63 -25.84 -11.02 10.52
N GLU A 64 -24.82 -10.63 9.78
CA GLU A 64 -24.40 -9.23 9.67
C GLU A 64 -25.03 -8.55 8.45
N THR A 65 -25.54 -7.33 8.65
CA THR A 65 -25.99 -6.46 7.56
C THR A 65 -24.82 -5.65 7.00
N TRP A 66 -24.90 -5.21 5.74
CA TRP A 66 -23.89 -4.33 5.13
C TRP A 66 -23.71 -3.01 5.89
N LYS A 67 -24.75 -2.54 6.58
CA LYS A 67 -24.68 -1.38 7.48
C LYS A 67 -23.78 -1.65 8.68
N GLN A 68 -23.99 -2.78 9.35
CA GLN A 68 -23.18 -3.19 10.51
C GLN A 68 -21.73 -3.37 10.12
N PHE A 69 -21.48 -4.07 9.02
CA PHE A 69 -20.15 -4.23 8.45
C PHE A 69 -19.48 -2.87 8.17
N PHE A 70 -20.18 -1.94 7.50
CA PHE A 70 -19.63 -0.61 7.18
C PHE A 70 -19.26 0.16 8.45
N VAL A 71 -20.13 0.19 9.44
CA VAL A 71 -19.92 0.90 10.71
C VAL A 71 -18.76 0.28 11.49
N PHE A 72 -18.75 -1.05 11.64
CA PHE A 72 -17.70 -1.78 12.35
C PHE A 72 -16.33 -1.58 11.66
N ARG A 73 -16.25 -1.78 10.34
CA ARG A 73 -14.99 -1.60 9.60
C ARG A 73 -14.49 -0.15 9.64
N THR A 74 -15.39 0.83 9.56
CA THR A 74 -15.03 2.24 9.71
C THR A 74 -14.50 2.53 11.12
N TRP A 75 -15.13 2.00 12.15
CA TRP A 75 -14.67 2.14 13.52
C TRP A 75 -13.28 1.53 13.70
N GLN A 76 -13.06 0.34 13.17
CA GLN A 76 -11.79 -0.39 13.21
C GLN A 76 -10.68 0.39 12.48
N GLU A 77 -10.94 0.92 11.28
CA GLU A 77 -9.99 1.77 10.54
C GLU A 77 -9.54 2.99 11.34
N HIS A 78 -10.45 3.60 12.09
CA HIS A 78 -10.17 4.81 12.89
C HIS A 78 -9.66 4.50 14.31
N ALA A 79 -9.57 3.25 14.72
CA ALA A 79 -9.13 2.89 16.06
C ALA A 79 -7.74 3.46 16.39
N LYS A 80 -6.77 3.33 15.48
CA LYS A 80 -5.43 3.88 15.66
C LYS A 80 -5.39 5.41 15.74
N THR A 81 -6.28 6.12 15.05
CA THR A 81 -6.30 7.59 15.09
C THR A 81 -6.84 8.16 16.40
N ARG A 82 -7.55 7.34 17.16
CA ARG A 82 -8.14 7.66 18.47
C ARG A 82 -7.32 7.14 19.63
N ALA A 83 -6.39 6.23 19.36
CA ALA A 83 -5.54 5.60 20.35
C ALA A 83 -4.54 6.59 20.96
N LYS A 84 -4.03 6.21 22.15
CA LYS A 84 -2.91 6.84 22.82
C LYS A 84 -1.70 5.89 22.79
N PRO A 85 -0.47 6.36 23.05
CA PRO A 85 0.71 5.49 23.09
C PRO A 85 0.59 4.31 24.05
N GLU A 86 -0.15 4.51 25.15
CA GLU A 86 -0.39 3.51 26.21
C GLU A 86 -1.29 2.37 25.76
N ASP A 87 -2.13 2.60 24.74
CA ASP A 87 -3.04 1.59 24.19
C ASP A 87 -2.31 0.58 23.31
N PHE A 88 -1.01 0.81 23.02
CA PHE A 88 -0.20 -0.11 22.21
C PHE A 88 0.65 -1.03 23.08
N THR A 89 0.57 -2.32 22.79
CA THR A 89 1.56 -3.29 23.25
C THR A 89 2.80 -3.20 22.35
N TYR A 90 3.98 -3.20 22.96
CA TYR A 90 5.25 -3.18 22.26
C TYR A 90 5.93 -4.53 22.32
N LYS A 91 6.38 -5.05 21.19
CA LYS A 91 7.16 -6.26 21.06
C LYS A 91 8.36 -6.04 20.13
N GLU A 92 9.46 -6.71 20.44
CA GLU A 92 10.62 -6.80 19.56
C GLU A 92 10.72 -8.22 19.01
N ILE A 93 10.80 -8.31 17.68
CA ILE A 93 10.95 -9.57 16.98
C ILE A 93 12.36 -9.60 16.41
N PRO A 94 13.23 -10.53 16.84
CA PRO A 94 14.60 -10.62 16.33
C PRO A 94 14.57 -11.02 14.86
N ALA A 95 15.35 -10.31 14.05
CA ALA A 95 15.69 -10.68 12.69
C ALA A 95 17.18 -11.04 12.69
N GLU A 96 17.49 -12.29 12.41
CA GLU A 96 18.87 -12.72 12.23
C GLU A 96 19.49 -12.01 11.04
N TYR A 97 20.80 -11.84 11.06
CA TYR A 97 21.61 -11.11 10.07
C TYR A 97 21.06 -11.13 8.65
N GLY A 98 20.74 -9.97 8.12
CA GLY A 98 20.35 -9.83 6.72
C GLY A 98 20.40 -8.39 6.27
N PHE A 99 21.16 -8.11 5.23
CA PHE A 99 21.10 -6.88 4.47
C PHE A 99 19.66 -6.64 4.00
N ARG A 100 19.01 -5.60 4.53
CA ARG A 100 17.66 -5.17 4.22
C ARG A 100 16.61 -6.21 4.61
N ALA A 101 16.19 -6.21 5.86
CA ALA A 101 15.10 -7.05 6.34
C ALA A 101 13.84 -6.85 5.49
N ASN A 102 13.64 -7.74 4.53
CA ASN A 102 12.42 -7.78 3.76
C ASN A 102 11.32 -8.35 4.65
N ALA A 103 10.32 -7.54 4.93
CA ALA A 103 9.17 -7.89 5.73
C ALA A 103 7.88 -7.44 5.03
N CYS A 104 6.85 -8.26 5.07
CA CYS A 104 5.54 -8.02 4.49
C CYS A 104 4.44 -8.59 5.39
N TYR A 105 3.28 -7.94 5.46
CA TYR A 105 2.12 -8.51 6.13
C TYR A 105 1.59 -9.74 5.41
N ILE A 106 1.04 -10.64 6.21
CA ILE A 106 0.26 -11.80 5.76
C ILE A 106 -0.94 -11.94 6.69
N SER A 107 -2.08 -12.47 6.22
CA SER A 107 -3.25 -12.67 7.07
C SER A 107 -2.92 -13.64 8.20
N GLY A 108 -3.34 -13.31 9.42
CA GLY A 108 -3.19 -14.18 10.59
C GLY A 108 -4.23 -15.28 10.68
N ARG A 109 -5.29 -15.21 9.88
CA ARG A 109 -6.40 -16.16 9.90
C ARG A 109 -5.89 -17.56 9.55
N GLY A 110 -5.98 -18.50 10.50
CA GLY A 110 -5.46 -19.86 10.32
C GLY A 110 -3.95 -20.03 10.59
N LEU A 111 -3.17 -18.96 10.68
CA LEU A 111 -1.75 -19.02 11.06
C LEU A 111 -1.52 -18.82 12.56
N THR A 112 -2.45 -18.16 13.26
CA THR A 112 -2.38 -17.93 14.70
C THR A 112 -3.14 -19.00 15.48
N ARG A 113 -2.68 -19.27 16.72
CA ARG A 113 -3.26 -20.34 17.57
C ARG A 113 -4.74 -20.16 17.91
N ASN A 114 -5.27 -18.94 17.87
CA ASN A 114 -6.62 -18.61 18.33
C ASN A 114 -7.61 -18.31 17.19
N VAL A 115 -7.30 -18.64 15.94
CA VAL A 115 -8.15 -18.40 14.74
C VAL A 115 -8.57 -16.93 14.57
N GLN A 116 -8.06 -16.04 15.41
CA GLN A 116 -8.35 -14.61 15.34
C GLN A 116 -7.60 -13.98 14.16
N ASP A 117 -8.23 -13.01 13.52
CA ASP A 117 -7.64 -12.22 12.44
C ASP A 117 -6.60 -11.25 13.04
N ARG A 118 -5.44 -11.79 13.40
CA ARG A 118 -4.31 -11.05 13.99
C ARG A 118 -3.31 -10.69 12.93
N SER A 119 -2.58 -9.60 13.14
CA SER A 119 -1.50 -9.20 12.25
C SER A 119 -0.33 -10.19 12.35
N VAL A 120 0.03 -10.77 11.24
CA VAL A 120 1.18 -11.66 11.08
C VAL A 120 2.14 -11.03 10.09
N ILE A 121 3.43 -11.11 10.36
CA ILE A 121 4.46 -10.66 9.44
C ILE A 121 5.26 -11.85 8.88
N CYS A 122 5.42 -11.87 7.57
CA CYS A 122 6.37 -12.74 6.88
C CYS A 122 7.66 -11.97 6.65
N MET A 123 8.79 -12.54 7.06
CA MET A 123 10.11 -11.90 6.93
C MET A 123 11.19 -12.91 6.57
N VAL A 124 12.27 -12.40 6.01
CA VAL A 124 13.51 -13.16 5.85
C VAL A 124 14.19 -13.19 7.21
N SER A 125 14.16 -14.33 7.90
CA SER A 125 14.67 -14.47 9.26
C SER A 125 16.18 -14.73 9.34
N SER A 126 16.69 -15.54 8.41
CA SER A 126 18.11 -15.65 8.09
C SER A 126 18.25 -15.43 6.60
N MET A 127 19.43 -15.15 6.09
CA MET A 127 19.61 -14.89 4.66
C MET A 127 18.96 -15.95 3.73
N THR A 128 18.73 -17.15 4.26
CA THR A 128 18.26 -18.34 3.51
C THR A 128 16.90 -18.87 3.95
N LYS A 129 16.26 -18.29 4.98
CA LYS A 129 14.99 -18.80 5.53
C LYS A 129 13.94 -17.69 5.60
N LEU A 130 12.69 -18.08 5.41
CA LEU A 130 11.52 -17.28 5.73
C LEU A 130 10.93 -17.70 7.06
N SER A 131 10.36 -16.75 7.77
CA SER A 131 9.54 -17.02 8.95
C SER A 131 8.33 -16.11 8.98
N THR A 132 7.26 -16.59 9.60
CA THR A 132 6.10 -15.76 9.93
C THR A 132 5.98 -15.63 11.45
N TRP A 133 5.54 -14.43 11.88
CA TRP A 133 5.48 -14.08 13.28
C TRP A 133 4.14 -13.42 13.61
N ASP A 134 3.46 -13.94 14.64
CA ASP A 134 2.38 -13.23 15.31
C ASP A 134 3.00 -12.05 16.06
N ILE A 135 2.72 -10.83 15.59
CA ILE A 135 3.37 -9.63 16.13
C ILE A 135 2.83 -9.20 17.48
N ARG A 136 1.60 -9.58 17.85
CA ARG A 136 1.03 -9.31 19.17
C ARG A 136 1.67 -10.17 20.25
N GLU A 137 1.81 -11.46 19.96
CA GLU A 137 2.44 -12.40 20.91
C GLU A 137 3.98 -12.38 20.83
N GLY A 138 4.55 -11.97 19.69
CA GLY A 138 5.99 -12.06 19.44
C GLY A 138 6.45 -13.51 19.23
N ILE A 139 5.56 -14.38 18.73
CA ILE A 139 5.80 -15.82 18.57
C ILE A 139 5.90 -16.16 17.09
N MET A 140 6.90 -16.96 16.74
CA MET A 140 7.05 -17.50 15.40
C MET A 140 5.95 -18.54 15.12
N THR A 141 5.18 -18.34 14.04
CA THR A 141 4.06 -19.20 13.67
C THR A 141 4.45 -20.24 12.62
N TRP A 142 5.42 -19.90 11.75
CA TRP A 142 5.89 -20.76 10.68
C TRP A 142 7.32 -20.44 10.28
N VAL A 143 8.03 -21.42 9.71
CA VAL A 143 9.37 -21.27 9.12
C VAL A 143 9.53 -22.17 7.92
N SER A 144 10.13 -21.64 6.83
CA SER A 144 10.44 -22.41 5.62
C SER A 144 11.64 -23.33 5.82
N THR A 145 11.82 -24.27 4.90
CA THR A 145 13.10 -24.98 4.73
C THR A 145 14.21 -24.00 4.37
N GLU A 146 15.44 -24.35 4.70
CA GLU A 146 16.64 -23.59 4.35
C GLU A 146 16.88 -23.61 2.84
N GLN A 147 17.20 -22.44 2.28
CA GLN A 147 17.43 -22.27 0.86
C GLN A 147 18.92 -22.33 0.54
N PRO A 148 19.34 -22.87 -0.62
CA PRO A 148 20.73 -22.94 -1.00
C PRO A 148 21.34 -21.58 -1.35
N ALA A 149 20.51 -20.56 -1.63
CA ALA A 149 20.89 -19.22 -2.00
C ALA A 149 20.20 -18.17 -1.14
N TYR A 150 20.82 -16.99 -1.03
CA TYR A 150 20.29 -15.89 -0.25
C TYR A 150 19.02 -15.31 -0.85
N ILE A 151 17.99 -15.10 -0.04
CA ILE A 151 16.73 -14.48 -0.43
C ILE A 151 16.96 -12.97 -0.59
N LYS A 152 16.77 -12.47 -1.81
CA LYS A 152 16.99 -11.08 -2.17
C LYS A 152 15.71 -10.24 -2.13
N LEU A 153 14.59 -10.81 -2.56
CA LEU A 153 13.30 -10.12 -2.66
C LEU A 153 12.21 -10.98 -2.00
N LEU A 154 11.26 -10.30 -1.36
CA LEU A 154 10.07 -10.91 -0.73
C LEU A 154 8.85 -10.06 -1.03
N THR A 155 7.76 -10.71 -1.38
CA THR A 155 6.41 -10.13 -1.43
C THR A 155 5.40 -11.17 -0.94
N THR A 156 4.21 -10.74 -0.55
CA THR A 156 3.15 -11.64 -0.05
C THR A 156 1.83 -11.40 -0.77
N LEU A 157 0.98 -12.42 -0.77
CA LEU A 157 -0.46 -12.33 -1.01
C LEU A 157 -1.16 -12.70 0.31
N PRO A 158 -1.51 -11.69 1.13
CA PRO A 158 -1.96 -11.92 2.50
C PRO A 158 -3.17 -12.84 2.60
N GLU A 159 -4.17 -12.65 1.75
CA GLU A 159 -5.43 -13.39 1.77
C GLU A 159 -5.27 -14.88 1.44
N MET A 160 -4.21 -15.24 0.70
CA MET A 160 -3.91 -16.60 0.31
C MET A 160 -2.87 -17.27 1.20
N HIS A 161 -2.31 -16.58 2.19
CA HIS A 161 -1.17 -17.04 3.01
C HIS A 161 0.06 -17.42 2.18
N ILE A 162 0.22 -16.75 1.02
CA ILE A 162 1.30 -17.02 0.09
C ILE A 162 2.40 -15.96 0.24
N ALA A 163 3.64 -16.45 0.35
CA ALA A 163 4.84 -15.64 0.19
C ALA A 163 5.54 -16.01 -1.12
N VAL A 164 6.12 -15.02 -1.77
CA VAL A 164 6.92 -15.19 -2.99
C VAL A 164 8.31 -14.62 -2.75
N THR A 165 9.32 -15.38 -3.06
CA THR A 165 10.72 -14.98 -2.92
C THR A 165 11.46 -15.05 -4.23
N VAL A 166 12.51 -14.22 -4.34
CA VAL A 166 13.54 -14.35 -5.37
C VAL A 166 14.90 -14.36 -4.66
N ASP A 167 15.71 -15.34 -5.00
CA ASP A 167 17.06 -15.49 -4.46
C ASP A 167 18.13 -14.79 -5.32
N THR A 168 19.39 -14.85 -4.89
CA THR A 168 20.53 -14.27 -5.60
C THR A 168 20.82 -14.94 -6.94
N HIS A 169 20.33 -16.16 -7.17
CA HIS A 169 20.43 -16.87 -8.44
C HIS A 169 19.23 -16.64 -9.37
N SER A 170 18.33 -15.70 -8.99
CA SER A 170 17.10 -15.39 -9.71
C SER A 170 16.09 -16.55 -9.78
N THR A 171 16.14 -17.42 -8.78
CA THR A 171 15.15 -18.46 -8.59
C THR A 171 13.95 -17.86 -7.87
N ILE A 172 12.78 -17.96 -8.48
CA ILE A 172 11.50 -17.55 -7.92
C ILE A 172 10.90 -18.76 -7.21
N LYS A 173 10.51 -18.60 -5.94
CA LYS A 173 9.83 -19.63 -5.18
C LYS A 173 8.54 -19.10 -4.58
N LEU A 174 7.52 -19.95 -4.63
CA LEU A 174 6.22 -19.72 -4.04
C LEU A 174 6.06 -20.59 -2.79
N TRP A 175 5.62 -19.97 -1.69
CA TRP A 175 5.48 -20.61 -0.40
C TRP A 175 4.05 -20.49 0.10
N ASP A 176 3.46 -21.61 0.49
CA ASP A 176 2.28 -21.60 1.35
C ASP A 176 2.77 -21.61 2.81
N CYS A 177 2.43 -20.56 3.57
CA CYS A 177 2.89 -20.41 4.95
C CYS A 177 2.30 -21.45 5.94
N HIS A 178 1.56 -22.44 5.46
CA HIS A 178 1.16 -23.63 6.22
C HIS A 178 2.11 -24.80 6.00
N ASN A 179 2.84 -24.82 4.87
CA ASN A 179 3.72 -25.87 4.45
C ASN A 179 5.18 -25.44 4.45
N ARG A 180 6.10 -26.31 4.84
CA ARG A 180 7.54 -25.96 4.90
C ARG A 180 8.21 -25.94 3.54
N GLU A 181 7.70 -26.71 2.57
CA GLU A 181 8.24 -26.81 1.22
C GLU A 181 7.63 -25.78 0.29
N ALA A 182 8.41 -25.37 -0.72
CA ALA A 182 7.91 -24.48 -1.76
C ALA A 182 6.85 -25.15 -2.62
N LEU A 183 5.73 -24.45 -2.87
CA LEU A 183 4.66 -24.93 -3.77
C LEU A 183 5.11 -25.02 -5.22
N ALA A 184 5.87 -24.03 -5.66
CA ALA A 184 6.37 -23.94 -7.02
C ALA A 184 7.72 -23.23 -7.06
N THR A 185 8.52 -23.58 -8.08
CA THR A 185 9.83 -22.98 -8.32
C THR A 185 10.00 -22.70 -9.80
N ASN A 186 10.52 -21.53 -10.13
CA ASN A 186 10.89 -21.13 -11.49
C ASN A 186 12.22 -20.39 -11.46
N CYS A 187 13.06 -20.56 -12.50
CA CYS A 187 14.36 -19.93 -12.59
C CYS A 187 14.42 -19.00 -13.80
N LEU A 188 14.89 -17.77 -13.60
CA LEU A 188 15.12 -16.83 -14.68
C LEU A 188 16.61 -16.75 -15.01
N PHE A 189 16.91 -16.60 -16.28
CA PHE A 189 18.30 -16.45 -16.76
C PHE A 189 18.88 -15.06 -16.49
N SER A 190 18.02 -14.06 -16.27
CA SER A 190 18.41 -12.67 -16.00
C SER A 190 18.25 -12.33 -14.53
N SER A 191 19.16 -11.52 -14.00
CA SER A 191 19.10 -11.12 -12.59
C SER A 191 17.85 -10.30 -12.29
N CYS A 192 17.05 -10.80 -11.35
CA CYS A 192 15.83 -10.13 -10.90
C CYS A 192 16.17 -8.90 -10.04
N LYS A 193 15.49 -7.80 -10.29
CA LYS A 193 15.65 -6.54 -9.56
C LYS A 193 14.42 -6.16 -8.75
N LEU A 194 13.26 -6.64 -9.16
CA LEU A 194 11.96 -6.24 -8.64
C LEU A 194 11.03 -7.45 -8.57
N LEU A 195 10.23 -7.49 -7.51
CA LEU A 195 9.21 -8.52 -7.26
C LEU A 195 7.97 -7.87 -6.69
N LYS A 196 6.79 -8.18 -7.25
CA LYS A 196 5.49 -7.74 -6.74
C LYS A 196 4.43 -8.80 -6.97
N ALA A 197 3.81 -9.28 -5.90
CA ALA A 197 2.62 -10.11 -6.00
C ALA A 197 1.38 -9.22 -5.87
N VAL A 198 0.37 -9.49 -6.67
CA VAL A 198 -0.90 -8.77 -6.65
C VAL A 198 -2.06 -9.70 -6.95
N PHE A 199 -3.20 -9.41 -6.36
CA PHE A 199 -4.47 -10.01 -6.72
C PHE A 199 -5.09 -9.17 -7.85
N SER A 200 -5.14 -9.72 -9.06
CA SER A 200 -5.88 -9.11 -10.17
C SER A 200 -7.35 -9.52 -10.07
N LYS A 201 -8.24 -8.88 -10.83
CA LYS A 201 -9.68 -9.14 -10.77
C LYS A 201 -10.05 -10.61 -10.95
N ASP A 202 -9.28 -11.33 -11.75
CA ASP A 202 -9.58 -12.70 -12.15
C ASP A 202 -8.63 -13.71 -11.48
N ASP A 203 -7.34 -13.37 -11.31
CA ASP A 203 -6.33 -14.31 -10.80
C ASP A 203 -5.21 -13.63 -10.01
N PRO A 204 -4.63 -14.32 -9.02
CA PRO A 204 -3.42 -13.87 -8.35
C PRO A 204 -2.20 -14.06 -9.26
N ILE A 205 -1.38 -13.02 -9.36
CA ILE A 205 -0.20 -12.99 -10.23
C ILE A 205 1.05 -12.45 -9.52
N VAL A 206 2.20 -12.80 -10.08
CA VAL A 206 3.50 -12.26 -9.70
C VAL A 206 4.10 -11.50 -10.88
N LEU A 207 4.51 -10.27 -10.62
CA LEU A 207 5.25 -9.41 -11.53
C LEU A 207 6.73 -9.41 -11.13
N VAL A 208 7.62 -9.73 -12.07
CA VAL A 208 9.07 -9.76 -11.84
C VAL A 208 9.75 -8.89 -12.88
N GLY A 209 10.53 -7.92 -12.42
CA GLY A 209 11.37 -7.08 -13.27
C GLY A 209 12.83 -7.50 -13.20
N ASP A 210 13.50 -7.57 -14.35
CA ASP A 210 14.91 -7.92 -14.43
C ASP A 210 15.83 -6.70 -14.76
N ILE A 211 17.14 -6.93 -14.71
CA ILE A 211 18.16 -5.91 -15.05
C ILE A 211 18.22 -5.55 -16.53
N SER A 212 17.59 -6.33 -17.39
CA SER A 212 17.54 -6.11 -18.85
C SER A 212 16.26 -5.37 -19.29
N GLY A 213 15.43 -4.93 -18.33
CA GLY A 213 14.19 -4.20 -18.59
C GLY A 213 13.02 -5.07 -19.02
N ASN A 214 13.11 -6.37 -18.83
CA ASN A 214 11.99 -7.27 -19.05
C ASN A 214 11.08 -7.31 -17.83
N LEU A 215 9.79 -7.33 -18.07
CA LEU A 215 8.73 -7.60 -17.10
C LEU A 215 8.15 -8.97 -17.40
N TYR A 216 8.22 -9.87 -16.43
CA TYR A 216 7.64 -11.21 -16.47
C TYR A 216 6.39 -11.25 -15.62
N ILE A 217 5.35 -11.90 -16.11
CA ILE A 217 4.08 -12.11 -15.39
C ILE A 217 3.87 -13.59 -15.23
N PHE A 218 3.78 -14.04 -13.96
CA PHE A 218 3.53 -15.44 -13.61
C PHE A 218 2.18 -15.58 -12.94
N ARG A 219 1.48 -16.65 -13.23
CA ARG A 219 0.26 -17.05 -12.54
C ARG A 219 0.59 -17.79 -11.23
N ILE A 220 -0.22 -17.59 -10.22
CA ILE A 220 -0.22 -18.38 -8.98
C ILE A 220 -1.37 -19.41 -9.06
N PRO A 221 -1.18 -20.64 -8.57
CA PRO A 221 -0.08 -21.11 -7.71
C PRO A 221 1.06 -21.83 -8.41
N ASP A 222 1.03 -21.99 -9.71
CA ASP A 222 1.92 -22.89 -10.48
C ASP A 222 3.18 -22.19 -11.03
N LEU A 223 3.31 -20.88 -10.87
CA LEU A 223 4.36 -20.03 -11.48
C LEU A 223 4.46 -20.22 -13.00
N HIS A 224 3.33 -20.51 -13.66
CA HIS A 224 3.27 -20.53 -15.10
C HIS A 224 3.48 -19.14 -15.69
N LEU A 225 4.39 -19.01 -16.67
CA LEU A 225 4.67 -17.75 -17.34
C LEU A 225 3.49 -17.38 -18.27
N ILE A 226 2.77 -16.31 -17.92
CA ILE A 226 1.69 -15.75 -18.76
C ILE A 226 2.27 -14.93 -19.90
N SER A 227 3.16 -14.00 -19.57
CA SER A 227 3.79 -13.14 -20.57
C SER A 227 5.17 -12.64 -20.14
N LYS A 228 5.97 -12.27 -21.14
CA LYS A 228 7.26 -11.60 -20.99
C LYS A 228 7.28 -10.42 -21.95
N VAL A 229 7.57 -9.22 -21.43
CA VAL A 229 7.57 -8.00 -22.21
C VAL A 229 8.82 -7.20 -21.90
N ASN A 230 9.55 -6.75 -22.92
CA ASN A 230 10.63 -5.78 -22.73
C ASN A 230 10.03 -4.37 -22.69
N VAL A 231 10.14 -3.69 -21.53
CA VAL A 231 9.56 -2.36 -21.29
C VAL A 231 10.58 -1.24 -21.35
N PHE A 232 11.82 -1.52 -20.98
CA PHE A 232 12.92 -0.56 -20.99
C PHE A 232 14.21 -1.17 -21.58
N PRO A 233 15.14 -0.34 -22.06
CA PRO A 233 16.45 -0.83 -22.53
C PRO A 233 17.37 -1.32 -21.41
N TYR A 234 17.07 -0.97 -20.16
CA TYR A 234 17.80 -1.36 -18.95
C TYR A 234 16.83 -1.75 -17.84
N GLY A 235 17.36 -2.14 -16.67
CA GLY A 235 16.58 -2.70 -15.57
C GLY A 235 15.45 -1.80 -15.03
N ILE A 236 14.35 -2.42 -14.66
CA ILE A 236 13.23 -1.76 -14.00
C ILE A 236 13.63 -1.48 -12.55
N ASP A 237 13.57 -0.21 -12.12
CA ASP A 237 13.93 0.19 -10.76
C ASP A 237 12.77 0.13 -9.78
N GLU A 238 11.59 0.60 -10.18
CA GLU A 238 10.38 0.59 -9.35
C GLU A 238 9.15 0.22 -10.18
N LEU A 239 8.18 -0.43 -9.52
CA LEU A 239 6.89 -0.80 -10.09
C LEU A 239 5.80 -0.50 -9.07
N HIS A 240 4.76 0.20 -9.50
CA HIS A 240 3.60 0.54 -8.69
C HIS A 240 2.32 0.17 -9.43
N CYS A 241 1.55 -0.77 -8.88
CA CYS A 241 0.22 -1.06 -9.39
C CYS A 241 -0.77 -0.02 -8.87
N SER A 242 -1.71 0.38 -9.72
CA SER A 242 -2.85 1.21 -9.31
C SER A 242 -3.72 0.49 -8.27
N PRO A 243 -4.57 1.19 -7.50
CA PRO A 243 -5.37 0.58 -6.46
C PRO A 243 -6.14 -0.68 -6.90
N GLN A 244 -6.87 -0.65 -8.01
CA GLN A 244 -7.62 -1.82 -8.55
C GLN A 244 -6.80 -2.68 -9.53
N LYS A 245 -5.47 -2.48 -9.59
CA LYS A 245 -4.56 -3.23 -10.48
C LYS A 245 -4.87 -3.09 -11.98
N LYS A 246 -5.57 -2.04 -12.39
CA LYS A 246 -5.82 -1.73 -13.81
C LYS A 246 -4.56 -1.26 -14.52
N TRP A 247 -3.69 -0.52 -13.81
CA TRP A 247 -2.48 0.09 -14.32
C TRP A 247 -1.24 -0.40 -13.60
N VAL A 248 -0.16 -0.54 -14.37
CA VAL A 248 1.20 -0.78 -13.86
C VAL A 248 2.07 0.39 -14.25
N PHE A 249 2.53 1.15 -13.26
CA PHE A 249 3.46 2.23 -13.45
C PHE A 249 4.89 1.73 -13.24
N LEU A 250 5.78 2.06 -14.17
CA LEU A 250 7.14 1.56 -14.23
C LEU A 250 8.13 2.72 -14.27
N ILE A 251 9.14 2.64 -13.42
CA ILE A 251 10.25 3.61 -13.33
C ILE A 251 11.57 2.93 -13.69
N MET A 252 12.32 3.61 -14.52
CA MET A 252 13.76 3.38 -14.69
C MET A 252 14.50 4.67 -14.34
N LYS A 253 15.37 4.63 -13.33
CA LYS A 253 16.11 5.80 -12.85
C LYS A 253 17.29 6.14 -13.75
N HIS A 254 16.99 6.55 -14.98
CA HIS A 254 17.98 6.97 -15.95
C HIS A 254 17.57 8.32 -16.58
N PRO A 255 18.50 9.29 -16.73
CA PRO A 255 18.17 10.65 -17.15
C PRO A 255 17.47 10.81 -18.50
N ARG A 256 17.63 9.83 -19.38
CA ARG A 256 17.09 9.85 -20.75
C ARG A 256 15.85 8.98 -20.93
N VAL A 257 15.36 8.36 -19.87
CA VAL A 257 14.23 7.43 -19.96
C VAL A 257 13.05 7.98 -19.17
N LEU A 258 11.93 8.08 -19.86
CA LEU A 258 10.67 8.51 -19.26
C LEU A 258 9.92 7.31 -18.65
N THR A 259 9.10 7.58 -17.66
CA THR A 259 8.26 6.59 -17.00
C THR A 259 7.17 6.08 -17.93
N LYS A 260 6.76 4.82 -17.73
CA LYS A 260 5.71 4.17 -18.52
C LYS A 260 4.53 3.75 -17.63
N VAL A 261 3.34 3.85 -18.18
CA VAL A 261 2.13 3.22 -17.63
C VAL A 261 1.65 2.17 -18.61
N VAL A 262 1.46 0.95 -18.12
CA VAL A 262 1.01 -0.20 -18.92
C VAL A 262 -0.37 -0.64 -18.43
N TYR A 263 -1.25 -0.95 -19.35
CA TYR A 263 -2.55 -1.52 -19.04
C TYR A 263 -2.43 -2.99 -18.66
N MET A 264 -2.82 -3.34 -17.43
CA MET A 264 -2.63 -4.67 -16.85
C MET A 264 -3.24 -5.78 -17.71
N ASN A 265 -4.47 -5.61 -18.22
CA ASN A 265 -5.11 -6.63 -19.03
C ASN A 265 -4.35 -6.95 -20.32
N SER A 266 -3.63 -5.97 -20.90
CA SER A 266 -2.80 -6.22 -22.08
C SER A 266 -1.56 -7.08 -21.77
N LEU A 267 -1.16 -7.17 -20.49
CA LEU A 267 -0.12 -8.08 -20.04
C LEU A 267 -0.65 -9.48 -19.74
N LEU A 268 -1.90 -9.59 -19.31
CA LEU A 268 -2.55 -10.85 -18.93
C LEU A 268 -3.15 -11.61 -20.11
N ARG A 269 -3.65 -10.87 -21.11
CA ARG A 269 -4.36 -11.43 -22.27
C ARG A 269 -3.60 -11.16 -23.56
N THR A 270 -2.39 -11.71 -23.65
CA THR A 270 -1.52 -11.52 -24.81
C THR A 270 -2.10 -12.03 -26.14
N SER A 271 -3.08 -12.94 -26.10
CA SER A 271 -3.82 -13.40 -27.29
C SER A 271 -4.79 -12.34 -27.86
N GLU A 272 -5.25 -11.40 -27.03
CA GLU A 272 -6.16 -10.31 -27.42
C GLU A 272 -5.41 -9.07 -27.89
N PHE A 273 -4.14 -8.93 -27.51
CA PHE A 273 -3.31 -7.75 -27.79
C PHE A 273 -2.03 -8.15 -28.54
N SER A 274 -1.77 -7.50 -29.68
CA SER A 274 -0.54 -7.71 -30.45
C SER A 274 0.74 -7.23 -29.74
N ALA A 275 0.58 -6.25 -28.82
CA ALA A 275 1.64 -5.70 -27.98
C ALA A 275 1.02 -5.09 -26.72
N PRO A 276 1.79 -4.95 -25.62
CA PRO A 276 1.31 -4.31 -24.41
C PRO A 276 0.84 -2.89 -24.65
N VAL A 277 -0.38 -2.58 -24.25
CA VAL A 277 -0.95 -1.25 -24.37
C VAL A 277 -0.38 -0.36 -23.28
N SER A 278 0.37 0.66 -23.66
CA SER A 278 1.09 1.53 -22.73
C SER A 278 1.17 2.96 -23.22
N THR A 279 1.41 3.88 -22.30
CA THR A 279 1.76 5.28 -22.58
C THR A 279 3.01 5.69 -21.83
N ILE A 280 3.65 6.76 -22.29
CA ILE A 280 4.85 7.35 -21.69
C ILE A 280 4.45 8.66 -21.06
N LEU A 281 4.70 8.83 -19.76
CA LEU A 281 4.44 10.11 -19.10
C LEU A 281 5.58 11.08 -19.39
N LYS A 282 5.24 12.21 -20.01
CA LYS A 282 6.19 13.27 -20.41
C LYS A 282 6.58 14.12 -19.20
N PHE A 283 7.24 13.49 -18.24
CA PHE A 283 7.76 14.15 -17.05
C PHE A 283 9.22 13.74 -16.82
N SER A 284 10.09 14.71 -16.57
CA SER A 284 11.51 14.46 -16.42
C SER A 284 11.82 13.71 -15.15
N LEU A 285 12.78 12.78 -15.22
CA LEU A 285 13.39 12.06 -14.06
C LEU A 285 12.45 11.87 -12.88
N CYS A 286 11.73 10.77 -12.86
CA CYS A 286 10.87 10.41 -11.73
C CYS A 286 11.69 9.73 -10.64
N ASP A 287 11.79 10.36 -9.46
CA ASP A 287 12.42 9.77 -8.28
C ASP A 287 11.43 8.97 -7.45
N LYS A 288 10.19 9.47 -7.34
CA LYS A 288 9.10 8.84 -6.61
C LYS A 288 7.77 9.05 -7.32
N ALA A 289 6.89 8.05 -7.22
CA ALA A 289 5.52 8.16 -7.71
C ALA A 289 4.55 7.40 -6.81
N PHE A 290 3.34 7.94 -6.68
CA PHE A 290 2.28 7.33 -5.89
C PHE A 290 0.94 7.47 -6.60
N TRP A 291 0.20 6.36 -6.68
CA TRP A 291 -1.20 6.39 -7.06
C TRP A 291 -2.01 7.06 -5.95
N THR A 292 -3.00 7.87 -6.32
CA THR A 292 -3.96 8.39 -5.35
C THR A 292 -4.76 7.22 -4.79
N PRO A 293 -4.70 6.95 -3.48
CA PRO A 293 -5.48 5.88 -2.86
C PRO A 293 -6.98 6.07 -3.15
N ARG A 294 -7.72 4.98 -3.34
CA ARG A 294 -9.16 4.99 -3.67
C ARG A 294 -9.52 5.70 -4.99
N ARG A 295 -8.52 5.99 -5.84
CA ARG A 295 -8.73 6.52 -7.18
C ARG A 295 -7.88 5.74 -8.18
N GLU A 296 -8.52 5.07 -9.13
CA GLU A 296 -7.85 4.10 -10.00
C GLU A 296 -6.91 4.74 -11.01
N ASP A 297 -7.27 5.90 -11.50
CA ASP A 297 -6.67 6.44 -12.73
C ASP A 297 -5.68 7.59 -12.47
N ARG A 298 -5.43 7.98 -11.20
CA ARG A 298 -4.59 9.15 -10.87
C ARG A 298 -3.27 8.78 -10.22
N ILE A 299 -2.18 9.30 -10.80
CA ILE A 299 -0.83 9.15 -10.28
C ILE A 299 -0.14 10.50 -10.14
N THR A 300 0.60 10.70 -9.06
CA THR A 300 1.46 11.87 -8.84
C THR A 300 2.92 11.44 -8.81
N GLN A 301 3.74 12.17 -9.53
CA GLN A 301 5.18 11.96 -9.65
C GLN A 301 5.95 13.13 -9.04
N MET A 302 7.11 12.83 -8.47
CA MET A 302 8.10 13.78 -8.00
C MET A 302 9.41 13.57 -8.76
N SER A 303 9.96 14.67 -9.27
CA SER A 303 11.32 14.74 -9.81
C SER A 303 12.16 15.62 -8.91
N ARG A 304 13.11 15.01 -8.21
CA ARG A 304 14.00 15.72 -7.31
C ARG A 304 14.92 16.63 -8.10
N GLY A 305 14.93 17.91 -7.75
CA GLY A 305 15.89 18.86 -8.27
C GLY A 305 17.24 18.74 -7.56
N VAL A 306 18.32 18.84 -8.34
CA VAL A 306 19.66 19.10 -7.79
C VAL A 306 19.94 20.58 -8.03
N PRO A 307 20.29 21.37 -6.99
CA PRO A 307 20.54 22.81 -7.16
C PRO A 307 21.41 23.12 -8.36
N PRO A 308 21.11 24.10 -9.21
CA PRO A 308 20.01 25.07 -9.04
C PRO A 308 18.62 24.65 -9.58
N ARG A 309 18.38 23.39 -9.89
CA ARG A 309 17.10 22.94 -10.42
C ARG A 309 16.10 22.66 -9.30
N PRO A 310 14.87 23.22 -9.35
CA PRO A 310 13.85 22.98 -8.34
C PRO A 310 13.28 21.56 -8.42
N THR A 311 12.82 21.03 -7.30
CA THR A 311 12.01 19.79 -7.27
C THR A 311 10.64 20.05 -7.88
N LYS A 312 10.20 19.16 -8.76
CA LYS A 312 8.94 19.28 -9.49
C LYS A 312 7.98 18.15 -9.14
N PHE A 313 6.71 18.49 -9.14
CA PHE A 313 5.61 17.54 -9.03
C PHE A 313 4.70 17.62 -10.24
N ALA A 314 4.17 16.48 -10.67
CA ALA A 314 3.16 16.41 -11.71
C ALA A 314 2.14 15.31 -11.40
N THR A 315 0.87 15.62 -11.60
CA THR A 315 -0.26 14.71 -11.41
C THR A 315 -0.90 14.43 -12.75
N PHE A 316 -1.07 13.16 -13.06
CA PHE A 316 -1.66 12.68 -14.32
C PHE A 316 -2.89 11.82 -14.06
N ASP A 317 -3.88 11.95 -14.95
CA ASP A 317 -5.00 11.00 -15.06
C ASP A 317 -4.82 10.11 -16.30
N MET A 318 -5.09 8.80 -16.12
CA MET A 318 -5.01 7.79 -17.18
C MET A 318 -6.41 7.44 -17.68
N LYS A 319 -6.58 7.33 -18.99
CA LYS A 319 -7.82 6.85 -19.61
C LYS A 319 -7.54 5.80 -20.67
N LEU A 320 -8.42 4.80 -20.76
CA LEU A 320 -8.48 3.91 -21.92
C LEU A 320 -9.39 4.53 -22.97
N GLU A 321 -8.92 4.55 -24.21
CA GLU A 321 -9.70 4.90 -25.37
C GLU A 321 -9.78 3.71 -26.31
N GLU A 322 -10.99 3.36 -26.71
CA GLU A 322 -11.27 2.30 -27.68
C GLU A 322 -11.75 2.94 -28.98
N ILE A 323 -10.95 2.82 -30.02
CA ILE A 323 -11.29 3.31 -31.37
C ILE A 323 -11.35 2.10 -32.30
N GLY A 324 -12.55 1.64 -32.62
CA GLY A 324 -12.76 0.38 -33.34
C GLY A 324 -12.21 -0.81 -32.50
N ASN A 325 -11.30 -1.58 -33.07
CA ASN A 325 -10.66 -2.73 -32.40
C ASN A 325 -9.34 -2.37 -31.70
N LYS A 326 -8.95 -1.10 -31.68
CA LYS A 326 -7.68 -0.66 -31.09
C LYS A 326 -7.92 0.00 -29.73
N VAL A 327 -7.29 -0.58 -28.70
CA VAL A 327 -7.24 -0.01 -27.34
C VAL A 327 -5.96 0.81 -27.20
N THR A 328 -6.07 2.04 -26.71
CA THR A 328 -4.95 2.93 -26.43
C THR A 328 -5.07 3.52 -25.03
N VAL A 329 -3.93 3.90 -24.45
CA VAL A 329 -3.87 4.60 -23.16
C VAL A 329 -3.55 6.06 -23.45
N GLN A 330 -4.38 6.96 -22.93
CA GLN A 330 -4.15 8.39 -22.97
C GLN A 330 -3.80 8.91 -21.57
N GLU A 331 -2.77 9.75 -21.50
CA GLU A 331 -2.41 10.47 -20.31
C GLU A 331 -2.88 11.92 -20.36
N TYR A 332 -3.39 12.43 -19.26
CA TYR A 332 -3.81 13.82 -19.12
C TYR A 332 -3.07 14.45 -17.95
N LEU A 333 -2.27 15.48 -18.22
CA LEU A 333 -1.65 16.29 -17.16
C LEU A 333 -2.75 17.08 -16.46
N VAL A 334 -3.01 16.77 -15.20
CA VAL A 334 -4.03 17.45 -14.36
C VAL A 334 -3.45 18.71 -13.74
N ALA A 335 -2.25 18.60 -13.17
CA ALA A 335 -1.56 19.71 -12.54
C ALA A 335 -0.06 19.46 -12.47
N SER A 336 0.72 20.53 -12.44
CA SER A 336 2.15 20.47 -12.14
C SER A 336 2.59 21.73 -11.43
N PHE A 337 3.58 21.59 -10.54
CA PHE A 337 4.21 22.72 -9.87
C PHE A 337 5.67 22.42 -9.51
N SER A 338 6.42 23.45 -9.16
CA SER A 338 7.79 23.36 -8.68
C SER A 338 7.88 23.94 -7.29
N LEU A 339 8.70 23.34 -6.42
CA LEU A 339 9.03 23.96 -5.14
C LEU A 339 9.90 25.19 -5.38
N GLN A 340 9.81 26.14 -4.47
CA GLN A 340 10.64 27.35 -4.55
C GLN A 340 12.09 27.00 -4.16
N ASP A 341 13.05 27.74 -4.73
CA ASP A 341 14.49 27.43 -4.64
C ASP A 341 15.07 27.46 -3.22
N TYR A 342 14.38 28.12 -2.28
CA TYR A 342 14.80 28.16 -0.87
C TYR A 342 14.31 26.98 -0.03
N GLU A 343 13.49 26.11 -0.59
CA GLU A 343 13.02 24.91 0.13
C GLU A 343 14.01 23.77 -0.07
N ALA A 344 14.37 23.09 1.02
CA ALA A 344 15.19 21.90 0.93
C ALA A 344 14.50 20.83 0.03
N SER A 345 15.29 20.13 -0.76
CA SER A 345 14.76 19.13 -1.69
C SER A 345 14.12 17.98 -0.92
N PRO A 346 12.84 17.64 -1.19
CA PRO A 346 12.18 16.53 -0.52
C PRO A 346 12.84 15.19 -0.81
N GLU A 347 12.93 14.34 0.20
CA GLU A 347 13.43 12.96 0.07
C GLU A 347 12.32 11.94 -0.08
N TRP A 348 11.22 12.17 0.57
CA TRP A 348 10.06 11.29 0.61
C TRP A 348 8.80 12.03 0.22
N MET A 349 7.91 11.33 -0.45
CA MET A 349 6.57 11.81 -0.71
C MET A 349 5.55 10.68 -0.54
N GLY A 350 4.28 11.06 -0.40
CA GLY A 350 3.11 10.22 -0.48
C GLY A 350 1.92 11.07 -0.91
N VAL A 351 0.83 10.42 -1.26
CA VAL A 351 -0.40 11.09 -1.72
C VAL A 351 -1.60 10.56 -0.94
N SER A 352 -2.46 11.45 -0.48
CA SER A 352 -3.72 11.10 0.19
C SER A 352 -4.83 10.78 -0.81
N ASN A 353 -5.92 10.19 -0.31
CA ASN A 353 -7.15 9.97 -1.09
C ASN A 353 -7.88 11.27 -1.48
N LYS A 354 -7.49 12.42 -0.92
CA LYS A 354 -8.02 13.76 -1.22
C LYS A 354 -7.09 14.56 -2.14
N ASP A 355 -6.18 13.88 -2.85
CA ASP A 355 -5.20 14.51 -3.75
C ASP A 355 -4.25 15.50 -3.01
N VAL A 356 -3.97 15.29 -1.72
CA VAL A 356 -2.96 16.05 -0.99
C VAL A 356 -1.63 15.34 -1.10
N ILE A 357 -0.62 16.08 -1.52
CA ILE A 357 0.78 15.63 -1.58
C ILE A 357 1.42 15.92 -0.24
N VAL A 358 1.97 14.90 0.38
CA VAL A 358 2.78 15.00 1.60
C VAL A 358 4.22 14.73 1.21
N CYS A 359 5.14 15.59 1.60
CA CYS A 359 6.56 15.35 1.39
C CYS A 359 7.38 15.80 2.60
N SER A 360 8.57 15.19 2.75
CA SER A 360 9.51 15.51 3.81
C SER A 360 10.82 16.01 3.26
N THR A 361 11.37 17.04 3.88
CA THR A 361 12.68 17.64 3.56
C THR A 361 13.75 17.29 4.60
N GLY A 362 13.54 16.27 5.43
CA GLY A 362 14.37 16.01 6.60
C GLY A 362 13.90 16.80 7.82
N SER A 363 14.04 18.12 7.81
CA SER A 363 13.63 19.00 8.91
C SER A 363 12.16 19.41 8.91
N SER A 364 11.40 19.13 7.85
CA SER A 364 10.01 19.58 7.72
C SER A 364 9.13 18.55 7.03
N LEU A 365 7.90 18.42 7.50
CA LEU A 365 6.82 17.73 6.80
C LEU A 365 5.91 18.78 6.16
N LEU A 366 5.79 18.73 4.84
CA LEU A 366 5.09 19.73 4.02
C LEU A 366 3.87 19.10 3.35
N LEU A 367 2.76 19.81 3.35
CA LEU A 367 1.53 19.41 2.67
C LEU A 367 1.18 20.42 1.58
N PHE A 368 0.91 19.89 0.38
CA PHE A 368 0.48 20.67 -0.78
C PHE A 368 -0.78 20.07 -1.40
N ASN A 369 -1.61 20.90 -2.00
CA ASN A 369 -2.56 20.38 -2.98
C ASN A 369 -1.83 20.10 -4.31
N ILE A 370 -2.51 19.46 -5.26
CA ILE A 370 -1.91 19.11 -6.58
C ILE A 370 -1.50 20.34 -7.42
N HIS A 371 -1.98 21.53 -7.06
CA HIS A 371 -1.63 22.78 -7.74
C HIS A 371 -0.46 23.53 -7.08
N GLY A 372 0.14 22.95 -6.01
CA GLY A 372 1.29 23.53 -5.32
C GLY A 372 0.95 24.54 -4.24
N LEU A 373 -0.34 24.73 -3.89
CA LEU A 373 -0.70 25.52 -2.73
C LEU A 373 -0.31 24.78 -1.46
N ARG A 374 0.55 25.41 -0.65
CA ARG A 374 0.94 24.87 0.66
C ARG A 374 -0.25 24.94 1.63
N LEU A 375 -0.62 23.80 2.16
CA LEU A 375 -1.75 23.64 3.09
C LEU A 375 -1.29 23.68 4.55
N GLN A 376 -0.16 23.01 4.84
CA GLN A 376 0.31 22.86 6.22
C GLN A 376 1.82 22.56 6.24
N THR A 377 2.47 22.90 7.35
CA THR A 377 3.88 22.59 7.62
C THR A 377 4.05 22.18 9.06
N PHE A 378 4.80 21.09 9.29
CA PHE A 378 5.25 20.68 10.61
C PHE A 378 6.78 20.74 10.63
N GLN A 379 7.34 21.39 11.64
CA GLN A 379 8.78 21.49 11.84
C GLN A 379 9.28 20.34 12.72
N TYR A 380 10.41 19.78 12.34
CA TYR A 380 11.15 18.78 13.07
C TYR A 380 12.53 19.37 13.40
N CYS A 381 12.79 19.62 14.67
CA CYS A 381 14.05 20.13 15.17
C CYS A 381 14.14 19.84 16.67
N PRO A 382 15.17 19.16 17.18
CA PRO A 382 16.39 18.75 16.49
C PRO A 382 16.31 17.46 15.69
N GLU A 383 15.18 16.72 15.74
CA GLU A 383 14.99 15.47 15.02
C GLU A 383 14.92 15.71 13.51
N GLU A 384 15.24 14.66 12.75
CA GLU A 384 15.12 14.63 11.31
C GLU A 384 14.19 13.49 10.86
N ILE A 385 13.41 13.74 9.82
CA ILE A 385 12.53 12.77 9.20
C ILE A 385 13.35 11.84 8.30
N LEU A 386 13.40 10.57 8.63
CA LEU A 386 14.09 9.56 7.83
C LEU A 386 13.19 8.85 6.83
N ARG A 387 11.92 8.62 7.18
CA ARG A 387 10.95 7.89 6.35
C ARG A 387 9.55 8.46 6.50
N LEU A 388 8.76 8.22 5.48
CA LEU A 388 7.38 8.64 5.40
C LEU A 388 6.51 7.46 4.92
N TRP A 389 5.45 7.16 5.66
CA TRP A 389 4.36 6.27 5.25
C TRP A 389 3.10 7.10 5.11
N VAL A 390 2.41 6.97 3.97
CA VAL A 390 1.14 7.67 3.71
C VAL A 390 0.12 6.66 3.23
N ASP A 391 -0.98 6.58 3.93
CA ASP A 391 -2.14 5.77 3.55
C ASP A 391 -3.43 6.63 3.56
N PRO A 392 -4.61 6.07 3.21
CA PRO A 392 -5.86 6.83 3.19
C PRO A 392 -6.28 7.45 4.52
N LEU A 393 -5.77 6.95 5.65
CA LEU A 393 -6.19 7.34 7.00
C LEU A 393 -5.09 8.03 7.79
N HIS A 394 -3.81 7.63 7.55
CA HIS A 394 -2.68 8.02 8.38
C HIS A 394 -1.51 8.57 7.55
N VAL A 395 -0.71 9.36 8.22
CA VAL A 395 0.66 9.64 7.84
C VAL A 395 1.54 9.26 9.04
N ILE A 396 2.53 8.39 8.81
CA ILE A 396 3.49 7.98 9.83
C ILE A 396 4.86 8.51 9.41
N VAL A 397 5.45 9.31 10.29
CA VAL A 397 6.77 9.91 10.11
C VAL A 397 7.73 9.20 11.04
N THR A 398 8.80 8.63 10.50
CA THR A 398 9.87 8.04 11.32
C THR A 398 11.02 9.01 11.43
N CYS A 399 11.52 9.21 12.64
CA CYS A 399 12.58 10.13 12.95
C CYS A 399 13.93 9.40 13.18
N ASN A 400 15.02 10.17 13.14
CA ASN A 400 16.38 9.68 13.34
C ASN A 400 16.63 9.13 14.76
N ASP A 401 15.83 9.54 15.76
CA ASP A 401 15.84 9.00 17.13
C ASP A 401 15.12 7.64 17.26
N GLY A 402 14.60 7.09 16.15
CA GLY A 402 13.83 5.84 16.15
C GLY A 402 12.39 5.99 16.63
N SER A 403 11.91 7.22 16.85
CA SER A 403 10.50 7.48 17.15
C SER A 403 9.65 7.51 15.89
N MET A 404 8.34 7.33 16.08
CA MET A 404 7.34 7.42 15.00
C MET A 404 6.21 8.37 15.41
N ASP A 405 6.04 9.44 14.65
CA ASP A 405 4.90 10.35 14.79
C ASP A 405 3.75 9.88 13.91
N VAL A 406 2.58 9.72 14.52
CA VAL A 406 1.37 9.30 13.83
C VAL A 406 0.42 10.47 13.68
N TYR A 407 0.01 10.72 12.45
CA TYR A 407 -0.95 11.74 12.06
C TYR A 407 -2.18 11.10 11.44
N ALA A 408 -3.34 11.71 11.63
CA ALA A 408 -4.59 11.34 10.96
C ALA A 408 -5.03 12.45 10.02
N TRP A 409 -5.64 12.05 8.90
CA TRP A 409 -6.35 12.98 8.03
C TRP A 409 -7.63 13.47 8.70
N GLU A 410 -7.82 14.78 8.73
CA GLU A 410 -9.09 15.36 9.19
C GLU A 410 -10.21 15.05 8.19
N GLU A 411 -11.38 14.64 8.67
CA GLU A 411 -12.47 14.18 7.79
C GLU A 411 -12.98 15.26 6.85
N ARG A 412 -13.07 16.51 7.33
CA ARG A 412 -13.71 17.64 6.61
C ARG A 412 -12.73 18.64 6.02
N SER A 413 -11.44 18.47 6.22
CA SER A 413 -10.40 19.33 5.70
C SER A 413 -9.35 18.57 4.90
N LEU A 414 -8.39 19.30 4.35
CA LEU A 414 -7.22 18.74 3.67
C LEU A 414 -5.99 18.69 4.61
N LEU A 415 -6.22 18.83 5.93
CA LEU A 415 -5.17 18.98 6.92
C LEU A 415 -4.89 17.67 7.65
N LEU A 416 -3.71 17.60 8.25
CA LEU A 416 -3.30 16.55 9.17
C LEU A 416 -3.39 17.01 10.60
N ARG A 417 -3.83 16.12 11.47
CA ARG A 417 -3.80 16.28 12.92
C ARG A 417 -2.79 15.29 13.50
N LYS A 418 -1.82 15.78 14.28
CA LYS A 418 -0.92 14.90 15.04
C LYS A 418 -1.72 14.17 16.12
N CYS A 419 -1.64 12.86 16.13
CA CYS A 419 -2.35 12.01 17.09
C CYS A 419 -1.47 11.73 18.31
N TYR A 420 -0.32 11.11 18.09
CA TYR A 420 0.60 10.72 19.15
C TYR A 420 1.99 10.42 18.57
N ARG A 421 2.95 10.21 19.49
CA ARG A 421 4.31 9.77 19.18
C ARG A 421 4.58 8.44 19.86
N LEU A 422 5.02 7.45 19.08
CA LEU A 422 5.51 6.17 19.57
C LEU A 422 7.02 6.29 19.76
N GLN A 423 7.48 6.14 20.99
CA GLN A 423 8.89 6.23 21.33
C GLN A 423 9.52 4.85 21.32
N ASN A 424 10.75 4.78 20.85
CA ASN A 424 11.55 3.59 21.03
C ASN A 424 11.86 3.38 22.52
N ARG A 425 11.67 2.16 23.01
CA ARG A 425 11.90 1.81 24.42
C ARG A 425 13.35 1.38 24.70
N ARG A 426 14.19 1.29 23.68
CA ARG A 426 15.63 1.01 23.82
C ARG A 426 16.47 2.25 23.63
N ASN A 427 17.59 2.33 24.36
CA ASN A 427 18.71 3.20 24.00
C ASN A 427 19.39 2.59 22.77
N LEU A 428 19.01 3.04 21.60
CA LEU A 428 19.58 2.57 20.35
C LEU A 428 20.99 3.12 20.15
N PRO A 429 21.89 2.34 19.56
CA PRO A 429 23.15 2.87 19.05
C PRO A 429 22.90 4.02 18.04
N PRO A 430 23.80 5.00 17.98
CA PRO A 430 23.62 6.18 17.11
C PRO A 430 23.41 5.89 15.62
N GLU A 431 23.87 4.73 15.17
CA GLU A 431 23.77 4.29 13.76
C GLU A 431 22.49 3.50 13.45
N SER A 432 21.63 3.30 14.45
CA SER A 432 20.38 2.56 14.28
C SER A 432 19.29 3.46 13.71
N PHE A 433 18.59 3.00 12.68
CA PHE A 433 17.45 3.73 12.12
C PHE A 433 16.37 2.80 11.59
N ILE A 434 15.14 3.32 11.50
CA ILE A 434 14.03 2.60 10.89
C ILE A 434 14.18 2.64 9.37
N PHE A 435 14.51 1.48 8.80
CA PHE A 435 14.68 1.31 7.37
C PHE A 435 13.35 1.29 6.60
N LYS A 436 12.31 0.68 7.17
CA LYS A 436 11.00 0.50 6.57
C LYS A 436 9.92 0.57 7.65
N THR A 437 8.82 1.22 7.32
CA THR A 437 7.61 1.21 8.15
C THR A 437 6.53 0.42 7.44
N LEU A 438 5.81 -0.40 8.17
CA LEU A 438 4.64 -1.14 7.73
C LEU A 438 3.48 -0.80 8.66
N CYS A 439 2.28 -0.73 8.12
CA CYS A 439 1.09 -0.40 8.88
C CYS A 439 -0.10 -1.18 8.34
N ASP A 440 -0.87 -1.81 9.22
CA ASP A 440 -2.19 -2.38 8.92
C ASP A 440 -3.25 -1.76 9.83
N ASP A 441 -4.45 -2.34 9.92
CA ASP A 441 -5.55 -1.77 10.69
C ASP A 441 -5.29 -1.68 12.20
N VAL A 442 -4.48 -2.57 12.76
CA VAL A 442 -4.28 -2.71 14.22
C VAL A 442 -2.83 -2.57 14.67
N SER A 443 -1.88 -2.51 13.75
CA SER A 443 -0.45 -2.47 14.09
C SER A 443 0.35 -1.45 13.29
N ILE A 444 1.48 -1.06 13.87
CA ILE A 444 2.53 -0.24 13.22
C ILE A 444 3.85 -0.94 13.50
N ILE A 445 4.62 -1.21 12.45
CA ILE A 445 5.89 -1.92 12.54
C ILE A 445 7.01 -1.08 11.96
N GLY A 446 8.07 -0.92 12.74
CA GLY A 446 9.34 -0.38 12.27
C GLY A 446 10.36 -1.49 12.07
N VAL A 447 10.90 -1.60 10.86
CA VAL A 447 12.04 -2.49 10.58
C VAL A 447 13.31 -1.74 10.90
N MET A 448 13.99 -2.15 11.99
CA MET A 448 15.23 -1.52 12.45
C MET A 448 16.44 -2.15 11.79
N THR A 449 17.35 -1.29 11.34
CA THR A 449 18.72 -1.71 10.99
C THR A 449 19.66 -1.28 12.10
N ASN A 450 20.56 -2.14 12.49
CA ASN A 450 21.54 -1.86 13.50
C ASN A 450 22.89 -2.49 13.07
N SER A 451 23.80 -1.71 12.56
CA SER A 451 25.13 -2.20 12.17
C SER A 451 26.11 -1.94 13.33
N PRO A 452 26.86 -2.93 13.83
CA PRO A 452 26.99 -4.33 13.40
C PRO A 452 26.01 -5.32 14.07
N ALA A 453 25.07 -4.85 14.89
CA ALA A 453 24.13 -5.72 15.59
C ALA A 453 23.03 -6.27 14.66
N PRO A 454 22.33 -7.36 15.06
CA PRO A 454 21.25 -7.93 14.27
C PRO A 454 20.06 -6.94 14.13
N CYS A 455 19.43 -6.96 12.96
CA CYS A 455 18.19 -6.23 12.71
C CYS A 455 17.06 -6.78 13.61
N PHE A 456 16.07 -5.97 13.90
CA PHE A 456 14.85 -6.41 14.59
C PHE A 456 13.64 -5.62 14.12
N LEU A 457 12.46 -6.16 14.37
CA LEU A 457 11.20 -5.46 14.13
C LEU A 457 10.70 -4.86 15.45
N MET A 458 10.37 -3.60 15.44
CA MET A 458 9.59 -2.95 16.50
C MET A 458 8.12 -3.05 16.13
N ALA A 459 7.36 -3.84 16.88
CA ALA A 459 5.93 -4.02 16.65
C ALA A 459 5.12 -3.30 17.74
N TYR A 460 4.28 -2.38 17.32
CA TYR A 460 3.27 -1.71 18.14
C TYR A 460 1.91 -2.24 17.71
N THR A 461 1.22 -2.96 18.60
CA THR A 461 -0.09 -3.55 18.32
C THR A 461 -1.13 -2.95 19.25
N LEU A 462 -2.26 -2.49 18.71
CA LEU A 462 -3.35 -1.91 19.49
C LEU A 462 -4.01 -2.97 20.37
N ALA A 463 -4.02 -2.76 21.69
CA ALA A 463 -4.49 -3.74 22.66
C ALA A 463 -6.00 -3.96 22.62
N SER A 464 -6.81 -2.90 22.39
CA SER A 464 -8.26 -2.90 22.52
C SER A 464 -9.03 -3.31 21.26
N ALA A 465 -8.36 -3.60 20.12
CA ALA A 465 -9.05 -3.86 18.86
C ALA A 465 -9.77 -5.21 18.76
N LEU A 466 -9.64 -6.10 19.76
CA LEU A 466 -10.07 -7.50 19.66
C LEU A 466 -10.81 -8.04 20.88
N GLU A 467 -11.19 -7.20 21.86
CA GLU A 467 -11.87 -7.69 23.09
C GLU A 467 -13.38 -7.39 23.13
N ASN A 468 -13.99 -6.95 22.01
CA ASN A 468 -15.44 -6.73 21.93
C ASN A 468 -16.06 -7.52 20.78
#